data_3240ac5feeca8a1869d139fdba682e62
#
_entry.id   3240ac5feeca8a1869d139fdba682e62
#
_cell.length_a   1.000
_cell.length_b   1.000
_cell.length_c   1.000
_cell.angle_alpha   90.00
_cell.angle_beta   90.00
_cell.angle_gamma   90.00
#
_symmetry.space_group_name_H-M   'P 1'
#
loop_
_entity.id
_entity.type
_entity.pdbx_description
1 polymer ?
#
loop_
_entity_poly.entity_id
_entity_poly.type
_entity_poly.pdbx_seq_one_letter_code
_entity_poly.pdbx_strand_id
1 'polypeptide(L)'
;MPAASTTLRVLAASVIASLSVTGCQALDGAGVALGRADLVNDLAARMDRALEQTWAADYQLAGGQTASIAQTKDPLRSTYTWSGGKITVTQEAVTRCTSAAGRTSCTVSPPVLTAGKPSVIVYDEARKQGLVTPPAVIRLLTDAALQPEAAIKQTDTTLAGHHATCVDVTSAGERFTACVTTEGVLGSFTGTLDGKAAEVTLSRYTETVEPSAFAVPPGAGVVDRRTKKTS
;
A
#
# COMPACT_ATOMS: atom_id res chain seq x y z
N MET A 1 -71.78 -2.59 -58.42
CA MET A 1 -72.59 -3.47 -57.56
C MET A 1 -71.68 -4.10 -56.53
N PRO A 2 -72.14 -4.35 -55.36
CA PRO A 2 -71.64 -3.63 -54.20
C PRO A 2 -70.76 -4.51 -53.27
N ALA A 3 -70.03 -3.82 -52.45
CA ALA A 3 -69.94 -3.90 -51.04
C ALA A 3 -69.66 -5.27 -50.38
N ALA A 4 -68.62 -5.30 -49.60
CA ALA A 4 -68.76 -5.50 -48.15
C ALA A 4 -67.41 -5.40 -47.43
N SER A 5 -67.31 -4.35 -46.71
CA SER A 5 -66.58 -4.14 -45.52
C SER A 5 -66.73 -5.26 -44.51
N THR A 6 -65.67 -5.71 -43.86
CA THR A 6 -65.84 -6.17 -42.47
C THR A 6 -64.46 -5.98 -41.72
N THR A 7 -64.53 -5.09 -40.89
CA THR A 7 -63.62 -4.80 -39.71
C THR A 7 -63.20 -6.07 -38.96
N LEU A 8 -61.93 -6.21 -38.71
CA LEU A 8 -61.50 -6.95 -37.56
C LEU A 8 -60.58 -6.01 -36.70
N ARG A 9 -61.26 -5.43 -35.73
CA ARG A 9 -60.63 -4.64 -34.65
C ARG A 9 -60.19 -5.57 -33.52
N VAL A 10 -59.08 -5.23 -32.98
CA VAL A 10 -58.78 -5.31 -31.54
C VAL A 10 -58.54 -6.70 -30.98
N LEU A 11 -57.26 -6.91 -30.58
CA LEU A 11 -56.85 -7.29 -29.22
C LEU A 11 -55.32 -7.47 -29.22
N ALA A 12 -54.61 -6.38 -29.12
CA ALA A 12 -53.23 -6.38 -28.72
C ALA A 12 -52.98 -5.23 -27.74
N ALA A 13 -53.57 -5.36 -26.58
CA ALA A 13 -53.27 -4.50 -25.46
C ALA A 13 -53.18 -5.39 -24.23
N SER A 14 -52.12 -5.18 -23.44
CA SER A 14 -51.94 -5.68 -22.08
C SER A 14 -51.06 -6.91 -21.90
N VAL A 15 -49.77 -6.83 -22.19
CA VAL A 15 -48.69 -7.51 -21.42
C VAL A 15 -47.40 -6.67 -21.47
N ILE A 16 -47.45 -5.43 -21.06
CA ILE A 16 -46.26 -4.63 -20.79
C ILE A 16 -46.51 -3.83 -19.50
N ALA A 17 -46.55 -4.51 -18.39
CA ALA A 17 -46.56 -3.84 -17.10
C ALA A 17 -46.25 -4.82 -15.96
N SER A 18 -45.09 -5.44 -15.92
CA SER A 18 -44.66 -6.18 -14.72
C SER A 18 -43.14 -6.46 -14.67
N LEU A 19 -42.29 -5.74 -15.39
CA LEU A 19 -40.83 -5.96 -15.36
C LEU A 19 -40.02 -4.75 -14.84
N SER A 20 -40.64 -3.85 -14.11
CA SER A 20 -39.98 -2.58 -13.76
C SER A 20 -39.70 -2.34 -12.26
N VAL A 21 -39.71 -3.36 -11.39
CA VAL A 21 -39.52 -3.12 -9.95
C VAL A 21 -38.35 -3.90 -9.31
N THR A 22 -37.67 -4.78 -10.01
CA THR A 22 -36.56 -5.55 -9.42
C THR A 22 -35.18 -5.12 -9.89
N GLY A 23 -35.05 -4.07 -10.72
CA GLY A 23 -33.77 -3.64 -11.31
C GLY A 23 -32.93 -2.64 -10.49
N CYS A 24 -33.56 -1.86 -9.61
CA CYS A 24 -32.81 -0.75 -8.95
C CYS A 24 -31.89 -1.20 -7.82
N GLN A 25 -32.21 -2.22 -7.07
CA GLN A 25 -31.37 -2.67 -5.95
C GLN A 25 -30.09 -3.39 -6.41
N ALA A 26 -30.13 -4.08 -7.55
CA ALA A 26 -28.94 -4.73 -8.10
C ALA A 26 -27.95 -3.71 -8.71
N LEU A 27 -28.44 -2.59 -9.23
CA LEU A 27 -27.59 -1.52 -9.79
C LEU A 27 -26.92 -0.71 -8.68
N ASP A 28 -27.59 -0.46 -7.56
CA ASP A 28 -26.99 0.24 -6.42
C ASP A 28 -25.86 -0.58 -5.79
N GLY A 29 -26.05 -1.89 -5.63
CA GLY A 29 -24.99 -2.78 -5.12
C GLY A 29 -23.79 -2.89 -6.06
N ALA A 30 -24.01 -2.93 -7.38
CA ALA A 30 -22.94 -2.95 -8.37
C ALA A 30 -22.18 -1.61 -8.41
N GLY A 31 -22.86 -0.47 -8.31
CA GLY A 31 -22.25 0.85 -8.27
C GLY A 31 -21.36 1.06 -7.04
N VAL A 32 -21.79 0.60 -5.87
CA VAL A 32 -21.00 0.65 -4.64
C VAL A 32 -19.77 -0.27 -4.72
N ALA A 33 -19.91 -1.47 -5.31
CA ALA A 33 -18.79 -2.40 -5.48
C ALA A 33 -17.73 -1.84 -6.45
N LEU A 34 -18.15 -1.23 -7.56
CA LEU A 34 -17.26 -0.59 -8.52
C LEU A 34 -16.52 0.59 -7.88
N GLY A 35 -17.21 1.46 -7.15
CA GLY A 35 -16.59 2.60 -6.47
C GLY A 35 -15.55 2.18 -5.42
N ARG A 36 -15.76 1.06 -4.72
CA ARG A 36 -14.76 0.49 -3.78
C ARG A 36 -13.53 -0.04 -4.51
N ALA A 37 -13.72 -0.76 -5.60
CA ALA A 37 -12.61 -1.28 -6.40
C ALA A 37 -11.78 -0.15 -7.01
N ASP A 38 -12.41 0.90 -7.51
CA ASP A 38 -11.73 2.07 -8.08
C ASP A 38 -10.90 2.80 -7.03
N LEU A 39 -11.43 2.99 -5.82
CA LEU A 39 -10.72 3.61 -4.71
C LEU A 39 -9.48 2.79 -4.30
N VAL A 40 -9.64 1.48 -4.13
CA VAL A 40 -8.53 0.59 -3.78
C VAL A 40 -7.47 0.59 -4.88
N ASN A 41 -7.88 0.52 -6.14
CA ASN A 41 -6.97 0.54 -7.27
C ASN A 41 -6.21 1.88 -7.38
N ASP A 42 -6.86 3.01 -7.12
CA ASP A 42 -6.21 4.31 -7.11
C ASP A 42 -5.16 4.41 -6.01
N LEU A 43 -5.48 4.02 -4.77
CA LEU A 43 -4.54 4.02 -3.66
C LEU A 43 -3.37 3.05 -3.90
N ALA A 44 -3.64 1.85 -4.40
CA ALA A 44 -2.61 0.88 -4.76
C ALA A 44 -1.68 1.41 -5.85
N ALA A 45 -2.24 2.02 -6.90
CA ALA A 45 -1.47 2.60 -7.99
C ALA A 45 -0.61 3.79 -7.54
N ARG A 46 -1.11 4.62 -6.60
CA ARG A 46 -0.30 5.70 -6.01
C ARG A 46 0.88 5.13 -5.23
N MET A 47 0.65 4.16 -4.36
CA MET A 47 1.73 3.51 -3.58
C MET A 47 2.74 2.80 -4.48
N ASP A 48 2.30 2.15 -5.55
CA ASP A 48 3.20 1.46 -6.49
C ASP A 48 4.07 2.45 -7.26
N ARG A 49 3.50 3.58 -7.73
CA ARG A 49 4.26 4.66 -8.36
C ARG A 49 5.29 5.29 -7.43
N ALA A 50 4.96 5.44 -6.15
CA ALA A 50 5.90 5.99 -5.17
C ALA A 50 7.15 5.11 -5.01
N LEU A 51 7.06 3.79 -5.23
CA LEU A 51 8.21 2.88 -5.20
C LEU A 51 9.23 3.17 -6.33
N GLU A 52 8.85 3.95 -7.33
CA GLU A 52 9.70 4.33 -8.46
C GLU A 52 10.15 5.80 -8.40
N GLN A 53 9.95 6.47 -7.28
CA GLN A 53 10.29 7.88 -7.08
C GLN A 53 11.43 8.03 -6.07
N THR A 54 12.03 9.23 -6.04
CA THR A 54 13.02 9.61 -5.02
C THR A 54 12.32 10.35 -3.89
N TRP A 55 12.41 9.83 -2.68
CA TRP A 55 11.85 10.45 -1.48
C TRP A 55 12.45 9.87 -0.20
N ALA A 56 12.30 10.62 0.90
CA ALA A 56 12.53 10.13 2.24
C ALA A 56 11.35 10.50 3.15
N ALA A 57 11.04 9.62 4.09
CA ALA A 57 9.97 9.78 5.05
C ALA A 57 10.39 9.29 6.44
N ASP A 58 10.02 10.04 7.47
CA ASP A 58 10.15 9.63 8.86
C ASP A 58 8.76 9.31 9.42
N TYR A 59 8.73 8.30 10.26
CA TYR A 59 7.50 7.78 10.86
C TYR A 59 7.60 7.68 12.37
N GLN A 60 6.50 7.99 13.04
CA GLN A 60 6.24 7.59 14.42
C GLN A 60 5.59 6.20 14.39
N LEU A 61 6.10 5.28 15.19
CA LEU A 61 5.57 3.95 15.38
C LEU A 61 4.88 3.84 16.75
N ALA A 62 4.11 2.75 16.94
CA ALA A 62 3.55 2.42 18.25
C ALA A 62 4.62 2.45 19.35
N GLY A 63 4.24 2.93 20.54
CA GLY A 63 5.16 3.03 21.68
C GLY A 63 6.19 4.16 21.60
N GLY A 64 5.97 5.16 20.73
CA GLY A 64 6.85 6.32 20.59
C GLY A 64 8.18 6.04 19.89
N GLN A 65 8.32 4.89 19.26
CA GLN A 65 9.48 4.58 18.43
C GLN A 65 9.42 5.33 17.11
N THR A 66 10.58 5.45 16.46
CA THR A 66 10.69 6.09 15.16
C THR A 66 11.29 5.14 14.13
N ALA A 67 10.90 5.33 12.88
CA ALA A 67 11.50 4.66 11.74
C ALA A 67 11.64 5.65 10.59
N SER A 68 12.51 5.34 9.64
CA SER A 68 12.61 6.10 8.40
C SER A 68 12.73 5.18 7.20
N ILE A 69 12.19 5.64 6.08
CA ILE A 69 12.32 5.01 4.78
C ILE A 69 12.88 6.06 3.84
N ALA A 70 13.89 5.69 3.08
CA ALA A 70 14.40 6.55 2.01
C ALA A 70 14.66 5.70 0.77
N GLN A 71 14.39 6.27 -0.39
CA GLN A 71 14.66 5.62 -1.68
C GLN A 71 15.07 6.62 -2.74
N THR A 72 15.82 6.15 -3.73
CA THR A 72 16.16 6.88 -4.94
C THR A 72 15.78 6.06 -6.16
N LYS A 73 15.36 6.77 -7.22
CA LYS A 73 15.02 6.16 -8.51
C LYS A 73 16.29 5.84 -9.31
N ASP A 74 17.24 6.76 -9.33
CA ASP A 74 18.45 6.66 -10.15
C ASP A 74 19.69 7.09 -9.35
N PRO A 75 20.59 6.15 -9.00
CA PRO A 75 20.40 4.69 -9.07
C PRO A 75 19.31 4.22 -8.09
N LEU A 76 18.64 3.10 -8.45
CA LEU A 76 17.61 2.52 -7.60
C LEU A 76 18.22 1.99 -6.30
N ARG A 77 17.84 2.60 -5.19
CA ARG A 77 18.23 2.22 -3.83
C ARG A 77 17.07 2.46 -2.88
N SER A 78 16.96 1.64 -1.86
CA SER A 78 16.04 1.87 -0.76
C SER A 78 16.69 1.52 0.58
N THR A 79 16.26 2.21 1.64
CA THR A 79 16.69 1.91 2.99
C THR A 79 15.52 2.03 3.95
N TYR A 80 15.51 1.12 4.93
CA TYR A 80 14.53 1.03 6.02
C TYR A 80 15.33 1.08 7.32
N THR A 81 15.07 2.07 8.15
CA THR A 81 15.82 2.29 9.40
C THR A 81 14.85 2.32 10.58
N TRP A 82 15.24 1.70 11.68
CA TRP A 82 14.51 1.68 12.94
C TRP A 82 15.50 1.72 14.11
N SER A 83 15.04 1.84 15.34
CA SER A 83 15.90 1.99 16.53
C SER A 83 16.91 0.86 16.71
N GLY A 84 16.60 -0.37 16.29
CA GLY A 84 17.46 -1.56 16.42
C GLY A 84 18.28 -1.89 15.18
N GLY A 85 18.16 -1.15 14.06
CA GLY A 85 18.93 -1.49 12.86
C GLY A 85 18.48 -0.81 11.58
N LYS A 86 18.99 -1.36 10.48
CA LYS A 86 18.82 -0.80 9.14
C LYS A 86 18.94 -1.88 8.08
N ILE A 87 18.09 -1.83 7.06
CA ILE A 87 18.24 -2.62 5.83
C ILE A 87 18.44 -1.65 4.68
N THR A 88 19.50 -1.80 3.92
CA THR A 88 19.74 -1.04 2.68
C THR A 88 19.78 -1.99 1.51
N VAL A 89 19.00 -1.68 0.47
CA VAL A 89 18.90 -2.45 -0.77
C VAL A 89 19.42 -1.61 -1.91
N THR A 90 20.35 -2.17 -2.67
CA THR A 90 20.90 -1.56 -3.88
C THR A 90 20.88 -2.61 -5.00
N GLN A 91 21.22 -2.20 -6.20
CA GLN A 91 21.39 -3.14 -7.33
C GLN A 91 22.54 -4.13 -7.12
N GLU A 92 23.48 -3.82 -6.21
CA GLU A 92 24.72 -4.58 -6.00
C GLU A 92 24.67 -5.45 -4.75
N ALA A 93 23.84 -5.09 -3.76
CA ALA A 93 23.84 -5.74 -2.48
C ALA A 93 22.58 -5.46 -1.65
N VAL A 94 22.34 -6.31 -0.68
CA VAL A 94 21.51 -6.01 0.49
C VAL A 94 22.43 -5.96 1.70
N THR A 95 22.41 -4.81 2.39
CA THR A 95 23.14 -4.62 3.64
C THR A 95 22.16 -4.62 4.80
N ARG A 96 22.38 -5.51 5.77
CA ARG A 96 21.59 -5.61 7.00
C ARG A 96 22.46 -5.25 8.18
N CYS A 97 22.08 -4.21 8.89
CA CYS A 97 22.77 -3.75 10.09
C CYS A 97 21.86 -3.95 11.31
N THR A 98 22.44 -4.44 12.39
CA THR A 98 21.81 -4.55 13.71
C THR A 98 22.62 -3.79 14.73
N SER A 99 21.95 -3.05 15.58
CA SER A 99 22.57 -2.30 16.68
C SER A 99 22.12 -2.90 18.02
N ALA A 100 23.07 -3.37 18.80
CA ALA A 100 22.84 -3.93 20.13
C ALA A 100 23.97 -3.54 21.07
N ALA A 101 23.63 -3.13 22.29
CA ALA A 101 24.61 -2.75 23.35
C ALA A 101 25.67 -1.75 22.85
N GLY A 102 25.26 -0.73 22.07
CA GLY A 102 26.13 0.31 21.55
C GLY A 102 27.07 -0.13 20.42
N ARG A 103 26.92 -1.36 19.91
CA ARG A 103 27.70 -1.87 18.77
C ARG A 103 26.80 -2.10 17.57
N THR A 104 27.27 -1.70 16.40
CA THR A 104 26.58 -1.98 15.15
C THR A 104 27.36 -3.00 14.34
N SER A 105 26.68 -4.02 13.88
CA SER A 105 27.21 -5.06 12.99
C SER A 105 26.38 -5.12 11.72
N CYS A 106 27.04 -5.14 10.57
CA CYS A 106 26.42 -5.17 9.26
C CYS A 106 26.85 -6.40 8.46
N THR A 107 25.92 -7.05 7.79
CA THR A 107 26.18 -8.12 6.82
C THR A 107 25.80 -7.64 5.44
N VAL A 108 26.72 -7.72 4.49
CA VAL A 108 26.49 -7.45 3.07
C VAL A 108 26.25 -8.77 2.35
N SER A 109 25.15 -8.89 1.65
CA SER A 109 24.72 -10.09 0.93
C SER A 109 24.45 -9.76 -0.55
N PRO A 110 24.38 -10.76 -1.44
CA PRO A 110 23.98 -10.54 -2.83
C PRO A 110 22.63 -9.79 -2.93
N PRO A 111 22.36 -9.07 -4.03
CA PRO A 111 21.13 -8.31 -4.21
C PRO A 111 19.91 -9.23 -4.26
N VAL A 112 18.79 -8.74 -3.72
CA VAL A 112 17.48 -9.41 -3.73
C VAL A 112 16.42 -8.48 -4.31
N LEU A 113 16.64 -8.04 -5.54
CA LEU A 113 15.69 -7.23 -6.28
C LEU A 113 14.80 -8.13 -7.16
N THR A 114 13.52 -7.79 -7.22
CA THR A 114 12.57 -8.42 -8.15
C THR A 114 11.97 -7.32 -9.02
N ALA A 115 12.21 -7.38 -10.33
CA ALA A 115 11.74 -6.37 -11.28
C ALA A 115 12.07 -4.92 -10.87
N GLY A 116 13.28 -4.68 -10.34
CA GLY A 116 13.71 -3.34 -9.92
C GLY A 116 13.15 -2.86 -8.57
N LYS A 117 12.39 -3.68 -7.86
CA LYS A 117 11.82 -3.36 -6.53
C LYS A 117 12.43 -4.25 -5.45
N PRO A 118 12.45 -3.85 -4.17
CA PRO A 118 12.85 -4.72 -3.07
C PRO A 118 12.00 -5.98 -3.06
N SER A 119 12.64 -7.12 -2.79
CA SER A 119 11.91 -8.40 -2.72
C SER A 119 10.97 -8.44 -1.50
N VAL A 120 10.00 -9.34 -1.54
CA VAL A 120 9.07 -9.59 -0.43
C VAL A 120 9.82 -9.85 0.88
N ILE A 121 10.98 -10.51 0.84
CA ILE A 121 11.81 -10.78 2.03
C ILE A 121 12.22 -9.49 2.74
N VAL A 122 12.60 -8.44 2.01
CA VAL A 122 12.98 -7.14 2.58
C VAL A 122 11.78 -6.48 3.26
N TYR A 123 10.63 -6.51 2.62
CA TYR A 123 9.40 -5.96 3.20
C TYR A 123 8.97 -6.73 4.46
N ASP A 124 9.09 -8.05 4.47
CA ASP A 124 8.79 -8.88 5.65
C ASP A 124 9.76 -8.60 6.80
N GLU A 125 11.03 -8.40 6.53
CA GLU A 125 12.02 -8.00 7.55
C GLU A 125 11.68 -6.62 8.13
N ALA A 126 11.38 -5.63 7.30
CA ALA A 126 10.98 -4.29 7.74
C ALA A 126 9.69 -4.34 8.59
N ARG A 127 8.70 -5.15 8.18
CA ARG A 127 7.44 -5.33 8.90
C ARG A 127 7.63 -5.95 10.29
N LYS A 128 8.56 -6.90 10.44
CA LYS A 128 8.91 -7.48 11.76
C LYS A 128 9.44 -6.44 12.74
N GLN A 129 9.93 -5.31 12.23
CA GLN A 129 10.41 -4.17 13.03
C GLN A 129 9.34 -3.10 13.26
N GLY A 130 8.09 -3.38 12.92
CA GLY A 130 6.95 -2.47 13.11
C GLY A 130 6.70 -1.50 11.95
N LEU A 131 7.49 -1.56 10.87
CA LEU A 131 7.22 -0.75 9.69
C LEU A 131 6.04 -1.35 8.91
N VAL A 132 5.12 -0.49 8.50
CA VAL A 132 4.04 -0.87 7.60
C VAL A 132 4.50 -0.61 6.17
N THR A 133 4.50 -1.64 5.34
CA THR A 133 5.03 -1.57 3.97
C THR A 133 3.91 -1.47 2.94
N PRO A 134 4.11 -0.78 1.80
CA PRO A 134 3.09 -0.64 0.77
C PRO A 134 2.44 -1.97 0.33
N PRO A 135 3.18 -3.06 0.07
CA PRO A 135 2.56 -4.33 -0.29
C PRO A 135 1.62 -4.91 0.78
N ALA A 136 1.89 -4.67 2.07
CA ALA A 136 1.03 -5.14 3.15
C ALA A 136 -0.30 -4.37 3.15
N VAL A 137 -0.26 -3.05 2.97
CA VAL A 137 -1.45 -2.20 2.89
C VAL A 137 -2.27 -2.51 1.64
N ILE A 138 -1.62 -2.63 0.49
CA ILE A 138 -2.27 -2.99 -0.78
C ILE A 138 -3.02 -4.33 -0.63
N ARG A 139 -2.40 -5.34 -0.01
CA ARG A 139 -3.05 -6.62 0.22
C ARG A 139 -4.30 -6.48 1.08
N LEU A 140 -4.21 -5.79 2.23
CA LEU A 140 -5.37 -5.57 3.11
C LEU A 140 -6.52 -4.84 2.41
N LEU A 141 -6.21 -3.81 1.64
CA LEU A 141 -7.20 -3.06 0.87
C LEU A 141 -7.86 -3.94 -0.20
N THR A 142 -7.07 -4.75 -0.91
CA THR A 142 -7.57 -5.67 -1.94
C THR A 142 -8.47 -6.74 -1.33
N ASP A 143 -8.04 -7.35 -0.22
CA ASP A 143 -8.83 -8.34 0.50
C ASP A 143 -10.17 -7.76 0.96
N ALA A 144 -10.17 -6.52 1.48
CA ALA A 144 -11.40 -5.83 1.88
C ALA A 144 -12.30 -5.49 0.70
N ALA A 145 -11.75 -5.07 -0.44
CA ALA A 145 -12.55 -4.75 -1.63
C ALA A 145 -13.26 -5.99 -2.22
N LEU A 146 -12.69 -7.18 -2.01
CA LEU A 146 -13.27 -8.45 -2.45
C LEU A 146 -14.35 -8.99 -1.51
N GLN A 147 -14.51 -8.45 -0.29
CA GLN A 147 -15.53 -8.86 0.67
C GLN A 147 -16.81 -8.04 0.47
N PRO A 148 -17.95 -8.65 0.09
CA PRO A 148 -19.19 -7.92 -0.16
C PRO A 148 -19.71 -7.14 1.05
N GLU A 149 -19.52 -7.69 2.25
CA GLU A 149 -19.96 -7.13 3.53
C GLU A 149 -18.98 -6.09 4.12
N ALA A 150 -17.78 -5.93 3.56
CA ALA A 150 -16.82 -4.94 4.06
C ALA A 150 -17.36 -3.52 3.85
N ALA A 151 -17.38 -2.74 4.92
CA ALA A 151 -17.66 -1.32 4.85
C ALA A 151 -16.32 -0.58 4.64
N ILE A 152 -16.21 0.16 3.54
CA ILE A 152 -15.06 1.00 3.23
C ILE A 152 -15.55 2.44 3.16
N LYS A 153 -15.01 3.30 4.03
CA LYS A 153 -15.34 4.72 4.10
C LYS A 153 -14.10 5.54 3.76
N GLN A 154 -14.22 6.41 2.78
CA GLN A 154 -13.19 7.37 2.42
C GLN A 154 -13.30 8.66 3.23
N THR A 155 -12.18 9.19 3.63
CA THR A 155 -12.02 10.54 4.19
C THR A 155 -10.72 11.14 3.70
N ASP A 156 -10.58 12.46 3.79
CA ASP A 156 -9.35 13.17 3.44
C ASP A 156 -8.79 13.86 4.68
N THR A 157 -7.47 13.98 4.75
CA THR A 157 -6.76 14.62 5.85
C THR A 157 -5.44 15.24 5.36
N THR A 158 -4.72 15.87 6.28
CA THR A 158 -3.36 16.37 6.05
C THR A 158 -2.41 15.73 7.05
N LEU A 159 -1.33 15.09 6.57
CA LEU A 159 -0.32 14.42 7.39
C LEU A 159 1.07 14.97 7.02
N ALA A 160 1.83 15.42 8.00
CA ALA A 160 3.15 16.05 7.78
C ALA A 160 3.13 17.20 6.72
N GLY A 161 1.99 17.91 6.60
CA GLY A 161 1.81 18.98 5.60
C GLY A 161 1.35 18.51 4.21
N HIS A 162 1.16 17.20 4.00
CA HIS A 162 0.75 16.61 2.72
C HIS A 162 -0.71 16.16 2.77
N HIS A 163 -1.45 16.43 1.70
CA HIS A 163 -2.82 15.93 1.55
C HIS A 163 -2.80 14.40 1.44
N ALA A 164 -3.68 13.73 2.16
CA ALA A 164 -3.79 12.29 2.18
C ALA A 164 -5.25 11.83 2.08
N THR A 165 -5.49 10.82 1.28
CA THR A 165 -6.75 10.08 1.22
C THR A 165 -6.68 8.91 2.18
N CYS A 166 -7.63 8.83 3.10
CA CYS A 166 -7.76 7.78 4.09
C CYS A 166 -8.92 6.85 3.75
N VAL A 167 -8.77 5.59 4.08
CA VAL A 167 -9.84 4.59 4.07
C VAL A 167 -9.96 3.95 5.43
N ASP A 168 -11.18 3.99 5.98
CA ASP A 168 -11.57 3.22 7.16
C ASP A 168 -12.25 1.95 6.68
N VAL A 169 -11.68 0.81 7.01
CA VAL A 169 -12.19 -0.51 6.63
C VAL A 169 -12.72 -1.21 7.87
N THR A 170 -13.94 -1.74 7.76
CA THR A 170 -14.53 -2.62 8.77
C THR A 170 -15.11 -3.84 8.05
N SER A 171 -14.62 -5.02 8.36
CA SER A 171 -15.10 -6.30 7.87
C SER A 171 -15.29 -7.30 9.02
N ALA A 172 -15.81 -8.51 8.73
CA ALA A 172 -16.07 -9.54 9.73
C ALA A 172 -14.77 -10.11 10.33
N GLY A 173 -14.10 -9.36 11.18
CA GLY A 173 -12.86 -9.77 11.88
C GLY A 173 -11.68 -8.84 11.71
N GLU A 174 -11.75 -7.88 10.81
CA GLU A 174 -10.68 -6.90 10.60
C GLU A 174 -11.20 -5.48 10.61
N ARG A 175 -10.48 -4.61 11.31
CA ARG A 175 -10.68 -3.17 11.25
C ARG A 175 -9.32 -2.51 11.10
N PHE A 176 -9.20 -1.64 10.12
CA PHE A 176 -8.00 -0.82 9.96
C PHE A 176 -8.33 0.52 9.28
N THR A 177 -7.45 1.48 9.49
CA THR A 177 -7.42 2.75 8.76
C THR A 177 -6.09 2.85 8.06
N ALA A 178 -6.10 3.21 6.78
CA ALA A 178 -4.90 3.49 6.01
C ALA A 178 -5.06 4.83 5.27
N CYS A 179 -4.06 5.71 5.38
CA CYS A 179 -4.01 6.98 4.68
C CYS A 179 -2.82 6.98 3.72
N VAL A 180 -3.04 7.39 2.48
CA VAL A 180 -2.00 7.49 1.44
C VAL A 180 -1.94 8.94 0.97
N THR A 181 -0.75 9.53 0.96
CA THR A 181 -0.55 10.91 0.51
C THR A 181 -0.73 11.04 -1.01
N THR A 182 -0.86 12.26 -1.50
CA THR A 182 -0.94 12.54 -2.94
C THR A 182 0.31 12.03 -3.68
N GLU A 183 1.46 12.04 -3.04
CA GLU A 183 2.74 11.54 -3.54
C GLU A 183 2.80 10.01 -3.55
N GLY A 184 1.81 9.33 -2.95
CA GLY A 184 1.71 7.88 -2.90
C GLY A 184 2.46 7.24 -1.72
N VAL A 185 2.97 8.04 -0.80
CA VAL A 185 3.63 7.54 0.41
C VAL A 185 2.58 7.21 1.47
N LEU A 186 2.82 6.18 2.27
CA LEU A 186 1.95 5.86 3.39
C LEU A 186 1.96 7.02 4.40
N GLY A 187 0.83 7.66 4.58
CA GLY A 187 0.66 8.76 5.53
C GLY A 187 0.40 8.25 6.94
N SER A 188 -0.48 7.26 7.10
CA SER A 188 -0.70 6.58 8.38
C SER A 188 -1.31 5.20 8.17
N PHE A 189 -1.16 4.37 9.18
CA PHE A 189 -1.84 3.08 9.29
C PHE A 189 -2.14 2.80 10.77
N THR A 190 -3.35 2.34 11.03
CA THR A 190 -3.75 1.82 12.34
C THR A 190 -4.58 0.56 12.11
N GLY A 191 -4.17 -0.55 12.69
CA GLY A 191 -4.85 -1.83 12.50
C GLY A 191 -4.06 -3.01 13.02
N THR A 192 -4.37 -4.19 12.49
CA THR A 192 -3.66 -5.44 12.81
C THR A 192 -2.91 -5.95 11.58
N LEU A 193 -1.64 -6.24 11.73
CA LEU A 193 -0.80 -6.89 10.72
C LEU A 193 -0.21 -8.18 11.31
N ASP A 194 -0.44 -9.31 10.66
CA ASP A 194 0.03 -10.64 11.12
C ASP A 194 -0.34 -10.93 12.59
N GLY A 195 -1.55 -10.55 13.00
CA GLY A 195 -2.06 -10.75 14.35
C GLY A 195 -1.49 -9.79 15.41
N LYS A 196 -0.72 -8.78 15.02
CA LYS A 196 -0.14 -7.78 15.92
C LYS A 196 -0.72 -6.40 15.60
N ALA A 197 -1.01 -5.62 16.65
CA ALA A 197 -1.37 -4.22 16.49
C ALA A 197 -0.20 -3.47 15.82
N ALA A 198 -0.50 -2.70 14.80
CA ALA A 198 0.43 -1.86 14.09
C ALA A 198 -0.14 -0.44 14.01
N GLU A 199 0.69 0.52 14.36
CA GLU A 199 0.38 1.95 14.26
C GLU A 199 1.60 2.65 13.70
N VAL A 200 1.39 3.42 12.63
CA VAL A 200 2.43 4.21 11.99
C VAL A 200 1.83 5.53 11.52
N THR A 201 2.54 6.62 11.72
CA THR A 201 2.13 7.94 11.26
C THR A 201 3.32 8.68 10.67
N LEU A 202 3.16 9.23 9.48
CA LEU A 202 4.13 10.08 8.80
C LEU A 202 4.38 11.34 9.63
N SER A 203 5.62 11.60 9.99
CA SER A 203 6.04 12.79 10.71
C SER A 203 6.82 13.78 9.85
N ARG A 204 7.49 13.30 8.81
CA ARG A 204 8.19 14.13 7.82
C ARG A 204 8.25 13.43 6.46
N TYR A 205 8.19 14.22 5.41
CA TYR A 205 8.40 13.80 4.02
C TYR A 205 9.29 14.79 3.29
N THR A 206 10.11 14.30 2.39
CA THR A 206 10.92 15.13 1.48
C THR A 206 11.18 14.39 0.16
N GLU A 207 11.24 15.12 -0.93
CA GLU A 207 11.59 14.59 -2.27
C GLU A 207 13.08 14.51 -2.50
N THR A 208 13.89 14.92 -1.51
CA THR A 208 15.34 14.83 -1.56
C THR A 208 15.83 13.78 -0.59
N VAL A 209 16.88 13.04 -0.99
CA VAL A 209 17.49 12.00 -0.17
C VAL A 209 18.99 12.24 -0.08
N GLU A 210 19.46 12.39 1.14
CA GLU A 210 20.90 12.49 1.40
C GLU A 210 21.59 11.16 1.09
N PRO A 211 22.72 11.16 0.35
CA PRO A 211 23.47 9.94 0.02
C PRO A 211 23.88 9.13 1.25
N SER A 212 24.13 9.78 2.39
CA SER A 212 24.43 9.16 3.67
C SER A 212 23.33 8.24 4.19
N ALA A 213 22.07 8.44 3.73
CA ALA A 213 20.96 7.57 4.07
C ALA A 213 21.20 6.11 3.67
N PHE A 214 22.00 5.85 2.64
CA PHE A 214 22.33 4.51 2.16
C PHE A 214 23.67 3.96 2.66
N ALA A 215 24.46 4.78 3.34
CA ALA A 215 25.77 4.38 3.84
C ALA A 215 25.65 3.40 5.02
N VAL A 216 26.66 2.58 5.17
CA VAL A 216 26.87 1.78 6.39
C VAL A 216 27.08 2.74 7.56
N PRO A 217 26.45 2.50 8.73
CA PRO A 217 26.66 3.35 9.90
C PRO A 217 28.15 3.45 10.27
N PRO A 218 28.63 4.65 10.65
CA PRO A 218 30.02 4.83 11.07
C PRO A 218 30.40 3.89 12.22
N GLY A 219 31.56 3.27 12.15
CA GLY A 219 32.08 2.37 13.20
C GLY A 219 31.43 0.99 13.24
N ALA A 220 30.55 0.67 12.27
CA ALA A 220 29.96 -0.66 12.19
C ALA A 220 30.99 -1.72 11.75
N GLY A 221 30.98 -2.88 12.42
CA GLY A 221 31.66 -4.07 11.94
C GLY A 221 30.98 -4.62 10.69
N VAL A 222 31.72 -4.83 9.60
CA VAL A 222 31.13 -5.28 8.32
C VAL A 222 31.61 -6.66 7.95
N VAL A 223 30.68 -7.57 7.67
CA VAL A 223 30.93 -8.91 7.11
C VAL A 223 30.35 -8.95 5.69
N ASP A 224 31.22 -9.05 4.68
CA ASP A 224 30.81 -9.20 3.28
C ASP A 224 30.65 -10.68 2.92
N ARG A 225 29.43 -11.08 2.58
CA ARG A 225 29.05 -12.43 2.16
C ARG A 225 28.72 -12.54 0.67
N ARG A 226 28.98 -11.49 -0.10
CA ARG A 226 28.86 -11.60 -1.56
C ARG A 226 29.93 -12.55 -2.06
N THR A 227 29.56 -13.51 -2.90
CA THR A 227 30.54 -14.38 -3.53
C THR A 227 31.53 -13.52 -4.35
N LYS A 228 32.82 -13.59 -4.01
CA LYS A 228 33.85 -13.04 -4.90
C LYS A 228 33.70 -13.76 -6.24
N LYS A 229 33.38 -13.04 -7.30
CA LYS A 229 33.59 -13.55 -8.66
C LYS A 229 35.07 -13.88 -8.76
N THR A 230 35.41 -15.17 -8.76
CA THR A 230 36.73 -15.64 -9.19
C THR A 230 36.84 -15.26 -10.65
N SER A 231 37.64 -14.28 -10.96
CA SER A 231 38.08 -13.92 -12.32
C SER A 231 38.98 -15.00 -12.87
#